data_b57ca6697f37f84a10d6a0896ecb64c8
#
_entry.id   b57ca6697f37f84a10d6a0896ecb64c8
#
_cell.length_a   1.000
_cell.length_b   1.000
_cell.length_c   1.000
_cell.angle_alpha   90.00
_cell.angle_beta   90.00
_cell.angle_gamma   90.00
#
_symmetry.space_group_name_H-M   'P 1'
#
loop_
_entity.id
_entity.type
_entity.pdbx_description
1 polymer ?
#
loop_
_entity_poly.entity_id
_entity_poly.type
_entity_poly.pdbx_seq_one_letter_code
_entity_poly.pdbx_strand_id
1 'polypeptide(L)'
;ARRFEAYGWQVIGAVDGHDVAAVDAAIVQAKKSATKPTLIIARTSIGRGSPNRSGSAKAHGEALGADEIKLTRAALGWPHEPFVIPESAYSAWDGKRKGIEAEAAWSARFASYKAAHPALAAELARRLKGELPKGFAQTAVDAIVAAHSKAENVASRKASQIALEAFTKALPEML
;
A
#
# COMPACT_ATOMS: atom_id res chain seq x y z
N ALA A 1 -21.72 7.78 1.95
CA ALA A 1 -22.29 7.45 0.65
C ALA A 1 -22.60 8.73 -0.15
N ARG A 2 -23.63 9.49 0.15
CA ARG A 2 -24.14 10.62 -0.64
C ARG A 2 -23.10 11.66 -1.07
N ARG A 3 -22.08 11.94 -0.24
CA ARG A 3 -21.01 12.88 -0.60
C ARG A 3 -20.17 12.36 -1.78
N PHE A 4 -19.83 11.08 -1.78
CA PHE A 4 -19.08 10.45 -2.87
C PHE A 4 -19.92 10.27 -4.13
N GLU A 5 -21.21 9.98 -3.99
CA GLU A 5 -22.17 9.97 -5.11
C GLU A 5 -22.23 11.35 -5.78
N ALA A 6 -22.26 12.44 -4.98
CA ALA A 6 -22.22 13.81 -5.50
C ALA A 6 -20.91 14.15 -6.22
N TYR A 7 -19.80 13.49 -5.89
CA TYR A 7 -18.52 13.59 -6.61
C TYR A 7 -18.49 12.74 -7.89
N GLY A 8 -19.58 12.06 -8.23
CA GLY A 8 -19.68 11.21 -9.41
C GLY A 8 -19.10 9.80 -9.23
N TRP A 9 -18.80 9.37 -8.00
CA TRP A 9 -18.33 8.02 -7.72
C TRP A 9 -19.46 7.01 -7.75
N GLN A 10 -19.15 5.77 -8.14
CA GLN A 10 -20.01 4.63 -7.82
C GLN A 10 -19.84 4.31 -6.33
N VAL A 11 -20.95 4.15 -5.61
CA VAL A 11 -20.93 3.76 -4.20
C VAL A 11 -21.64 2.43 -4.03
N ILE A 12 -20.93 1.46 -3.44
CA ILE A 12 -21.48 0.16 -3.03
C ILE A 12 -21.54 0.21 -1.51
N GLY A 13 -22.74 0.30 -0.97
CA GLY A 13 -22.93 0.57 0.45
C GLY A 13 -23.27 -0.64 1.28
N ALA A 14 -22.95 -0.53 2.57
CA ALA A 14 -23.32 -1.40 3.69
C ALA A 14 -23.03 -2.89 3.47
N VAL A 15 -21.82 -3.22 2.96
CA VAL A 15 -21.35 -4.60 2.85
C VAL A 15 -20.92 -5.10 4.23
N ASP A 16 -21.30 -6.30 4.63
CA ASP A 16 -20.70 -6.95 5.79
C ASP A 16 -19.24 -7.30 5.47
N GLY A 17 -18.29 -6.57 6.06
CA GLY A 17 -16.86 -6.77 5.82
C GLY A 17 -16.30 -8.04 6.47
N HIS A 18 -17.13 -8.79 7.21
CA HIS A 18 -16.79 -10.09 7.77
C HIS A 18 -17.38 -11.26 6.96
N ASP A 19 -18.17 -10.98 5.95
CA ASP A 19 -18.66 -11.96 4.98
C ASP A 19 -17.79 -11.88 3.71
N VAL A 20 -16.93 -12.91 3.52
CA VAL A 20 -16.01 -12.98 2.39
C VAL A 20 -16.75 -12.98 1.05
N ALA A 21 -17.89 -13.66 0.96
CA ALA A 21 -18.67 -13.72 -0.27
C ALA A 21 -19.30 -12.37 -0.62
N ALA A 22 -19.79 -11.64 0.39
CA ALA A 22 -20.33 -10.30 0.20
C ALA A 22 -19.25 -9.30 -0.23
N VAL A 23 -18.05 -9.40 0.35
CA VAL A 23 -16.90 -8.56 -0.05
C VAL A 23 -16.47 -8.88 -1.47
N ASP A 24 -16.34 -10.15 -1.84
CA ASP A 24 -15.97 -10.58 -3.19
C ASP A 24 -17.00 -10.08 -4.22
N ALA A 25 -18.30 -10.25 -3.96
CA ALA A 25 -19.36 -9.75 -4.82
C ALA A 25 -19.27 -8.22 -5.02
N ALA A 26 -18.98 -7.47 -3.97
CA ALA A 26 -18.80 -6.03 -4.05
C ALA A 26 -17.57 -5.65 -4.91
N ILE A 27 -16.46 -6.37 -4.79
CA ILE A 27 -15.27 -6.18 -5.63
C ILE A 27 -15.58 -6.50 -7.10
N VAL A 28 -16.25 -7.62 -7.37
CA VAL A 28 -16.67 -8.00 -8.73
C VAL A 28 -17.59 -6.93 -9.34
N GLN A 29 -18.52 -6.39 -8.55
CA GLN A 29 -19.38 -5.29 -8.99
C GLN A 29 -18.57 -4.01 -9.27
N ALA A 30 -17.63 -3.65 -8.39
CA ALA A 30 -16.77 -2.49 -8.56
C ALA A 30 -15.96 -2.55 -9.86
N LYS A 31 -15.40 -3.72 -10.18
CA LYS A 31 -14.60 -3.95 -11.40
C LYS A 31 -15.38 -3.79 -12.71
N LYS A 32 -16.71 -3.81 -12.67
CA LYS A 32 -17.56 -3.56 -13.86
C LYS A 32 -17.63 -2.07 -14.22
N SER A 33 -17.28 -1.17 -13.32
CA SER A 33 -17.26 0.27 -13.59
C SER A 33 -15.94 0.66 -14.25
N ALA A 34 -15.96 0.95 -15.53
CA ALA A 34 -14.79 1.37 -16.30
C ALA A 34 -14.56 2.89 -16.28
N THR A 35 -15.57 3.69 -15.94
CA THR A 35 -15.56 5.15 -16.11
C THR A 35 -15.66 5.95 -14.82
N LYS A 36 -15.94 5.30 -13.70
CA LYS A 36 -16.11 5.94 -12.40
C LYS A 36 -15.25 5.24 -11.35
N PRO A 37 -14.61 5.97 -10.44
CA PRO A 37 -14.03 5.37 -9.26
C PRO A 37 -15.14 4.77 -8.39
N THR A 38 -14.84 3.70 -7.68
CA THR A 38 -15.81 3.01 -6.82
C THR A 38 -15.38 3.06 -5.36
N LEU A 39 -16.30 3.46 -4.49
CA LEU A 39 -16.19 3.36 -3.06
C LEU A 39 -17.00 2.16 -2.56
N ILE A 40 -16.36 1.18 -1.93
CA ILE A 40 -17.04 0.09 -1.20
C ILE A 40 -17.04 0.44 0.29
N ILE A 41 -18.21 0.50 0.90
CA ILE A 41 -18.36 0.77 2.33
C ILE A 41 -18.57 -0.56 3.05
N ALA A 42 -17.55 -1.04 3.73
CA ALA A 42 -17.60 -2.26 4.52
C ALA A 42 -17.83 -1.94 6.00
N ARG A 43 -18.75 -2.66 6.64
CA ARG A 43 -18.98 -2.61 8.09
C ARG A 43 -18.21 -3.74 8.74
N THR A 44 -17.37 -3.39 9.70
CA THR A 44 -16.53 -4.34 10.43
C THR A 44 -16.58 -4.07 11.92
N SER A 45 -16.21 -5.07 12.72
CA SER A 45 -15.96 -4.92 14.14
C SER A 45 -14.48 -5.16 14.41
N ILE A 46 -13.81 -4.18 15.02
CA ILE A 46 -12.42 -4.35 15.42
C ILE A 46 -12.27 -5.51 16.40
N GLY A 47 -11.22 -6.32 16.27
CA GLY A 47 -10.99 -7.48 17.13
C GLY A 47 -12.03 -8.58 17.00
N ARG A 48 -12.67 -8.73 15.83
CA ARG A 48 -13.62 -9.82 15.57
C ARG A 48 -13.01 -11.18 15.96
N GLY A 49 -13.81 -12.00 16.64
CA GLY A 49 -13.39 -13.31 17.13
C GLY A 49 -12.85 -13.28 18.55
N SER A 50 -12.52 -12.11 19.10
CA SER A 50 -12.14 -11.97 20.50
C SER A 50 -13.39 -11.82 21.36
N PRO A 51 -13.69 -12.77 22.27
CA PRO A 51 -14.93 -12.73 23.06
C PRO A 51 -15.06 -11.50 23.96
N ASN A 52 -13.95 -11.04 24.54
CA ASN A 52 -13.96 -9.96 25.53
C ASN A 52 -13.41 -8.62 25.01
N ARG A 53 -12.79 -8.61 23.83
CA ARG A 53 -12.13 -7.41 23.29
C ARG A 53 -12.75 -6.90 21.99
N SER A 54 -13.59 -7.69 21.31
CA SER A 54 -14.24 -7.29 20.06
C SER A 54 -15.06 -6.00 20.26
N GLY A 55 -14.97 -5.08 19.31
CA GLY A 55 -15.66 -3.79 19.34
C GLY A 55 -15.11 -2.77 20.34
N SER A 56 -14.04 -3.08 21.07
CA SER A 56 -13.46 -2.18 22.07
C SER A 56 -12.23 -1.42 21.55
N ALA A 57 -11.97 -0.24 22.14
CA ALA A 57 -10.74 0.52 21.88
C ALA A 57 -9.46 -0.26 22.26
N LYS A 58 -9.54 -1.16 23.21
CA LYS A 58 -8.42 -2.01 23.65
C LYS A 58 -7.95 -2.96 22.55
N ALA A 59 -8.84 -3.41 21.67
CA ALA A 59 -8.47 -4.24 20.52
C ALA A 59 -7.61 -3.48 19.48
N HIS A 60 -7.60 -2.15 19.53
CA HIS A 60 -6.79 -1.33 18.62
C HIS A 60 -5.34 -1.18 19.07
N GLY A 61 -5.11 -0.90 20.34
CA GLY A 61 -3.80 -0.45 20.83
C GLY A 61 -3.13 -1.34 21.88
N GLU A 62 -3.79 -2.40 22.34
CA GLU A 62 -3.26 -3.30 23.36
C GLU A 62 -3.10 -4.73 22.83
N ALA A 63 -2.11 -5.46 23.31
CA ALA A 63 -2.02 -6.90 23.07
C ALA A 63 -3.23 -7.61 23.70
N LEU A 64 -3.77 -8.64 23.04
CA LEU A 64 -4.88 -9.41 23.56
C LEU A 64 -4.55 -10.09 24.91
N GLY A 65 -3.30 -10.51 25.10
CA GLY A 65 -2.85 -11.31 26.22
C GLY A 65 -3.12 -12.80 26.03
N ALA A 66 -2.39 -13.64 26.77
CA ALA A 66 -2.38 -15.09 26.56
C ALA A 66 -3.77 -15.74 26.71
N ASP A 67 -4.53 -15.31 27.69
CA ASP A 67 -5.85 -15.89 27.94
C ASP A 67 -6.88 -15.51 26.87
N GLU A 68 -6.90 -14.25 26.47
CA GLU A 68 -7.78 -13.81 25.39
C GLU A 68 -7.41 -14.42 24.04
N ILE A 69 -6.12 -14.66 23.78
CA ILE A 69 -5.66 -15.37 22.57
C ILE A 69 -6.23 -16.80 22.55
N LYS A 70 -6.21 -17.52 23.68
CA LYS A 70 -6.81 -18.86 23.76
C LYS A 70 -8.30 -18.83 23.44
N LEU A 71 -9.03 -17.89 24.02
CA LEU A 71 -10.47 -17.72 23.79
C LEU A 71 -10.75 -17.34 22.33
N THR A 72 -9.97 -16.44 21.77
CA THR A 72 -10.10 -16.01 20.37
C THR A 72 -9.84 -17.17 19.41
N ARG A 73 -8.81 -17.97 19.66
CA ARG A 73 -8.52 -19.17 18.85
C ARG A 73 -9.67 -20.17 18.87
N ALA A 74 -10.22 -20.40 20.06
CA ALA A 74 -11.39 -21.28 20.22
C ALA A 74 -12.62 -20.72 19.48
N ALA A 75 -12.90 -19.43 19.61
CA ALA A 75 -14.01 -18.76 18.95
C ALA A 75 -13.89 -18.76 17.42
N LEU A 76 -12.67 -18.69 16.89
CA LEU A 76 -12.38 -18.75 15.45
C LEU A 76 -12.22 -20.18 14.92
N GLY A 77 -12.29 -21.20 15.76
CA GLY A 77 -12.08 -22.58 15.37
C GLY A 77 -10.66 -22.88 14.88
N TRP A 78 -9.64 -22.16 15.40
CA TRP A 78 -8.25 -22.33 15.01
C TRP A 78 -7.52 -23.30 15.93
N PRO A 79 -7.34 -24.60 15.54
CA PRO A 79 -6.82 -25.64 16.42
C PRO A 79 -5.29 -25.71 16.47
N HIS A 80 -4.61 -25.01 15.56
CA HIS A 80 -3.16 -25.14 15.42
C HIS A 80 -2.41 -24.38 16.51
N GLU A 81 -1.23 -24.85 16.89
CA GLU A 81 -0.35 -24.19 17.83
C GLU A 81 0.09 -22.80 17.35
N PRO A 82 0.56 -21.91 18.24
CA PRO A 82 1.09 -20.62 17.84
C PRO A 82 2.18 -20.75 16.77
N PHE A 83 2.09 -19.91 15.73
CA PHE A 83 3.01 -19.89 14.58
C PHE A 83 3.00 -21.14 13.68
N VAL A 84 2.13 -22.11 13.95
CA VAL A 84 1.94 -23.28 13.06
C VAL A 84 0.84 -22.96 12.05
N ILE A 85 1.23 -22.89 10.79
CA ILE A 85 0.30 -22.69 9.67
C ILE A 85 0.15 -24.03 8.93
N PRO A 86 -1.08 -24.51 8.69
CA PRO A 86 -1.30 -25.79 7.99
C PRO A 86 -0.89 -25.69 6.52
N GLU A 87 -0.42 -26.80 5.96
CA GLU A 87 0.02 -26.90 4.57
C GLU A 87 -1.08 -26.50 3.57
N SER A 88 -2.34 -26.74 3.92
CA SER A 88 -3.48 -26.30 3.10
C SER A 88 -3.55 -24.78 2.94
N ALA A 89 -3.14 -24.01 3.95
CA ALA A 89 -3.07 -22.55 3.84
C ALA A 89 -1.89 -22.14 2.95
N TYR A 90 -0.72 -22.75 3.11
CA TYR A 90 0.43 -22.48 2.23
C TYR A 90 0.09 -22.78 0.78
N SER A 91 -0.49 -23.94 0.50
CA SER A 91 -0.88 -24.32 -0.87
C SER A 91 -1.92 -23.39 -1.48
N ALA A 92 -2.92 -22.96 -0.68
CA ALA A 92 -3.96 -22.04 -1.14
C ALA A 92 -3.42 -20.64 -1.46
N TRP A 93 -2.36 -20.21 -0.76
CA TRP A 93 -1.74 -18.88 -0.95
C TRP A 93 -0.50 -18.93 -1.85
N ASP A 94 -0.10 -20.08 -2.37
CA ASP A 94 1.06 -20.21 -3.26
C ASP A 94 0.79 -19.54 -4.62
N GLY A 95 1.26 -18.32 -4.75
CA GLY A 95 1.19 -17.53 -5.98
C GLY A 95 2.39 -17.69 -6.92
N LYS A 96 3.37 -18.56 -6.60
CA LYS A 96 4.65 -18.63 -7.34
C LYS A 96 4.46 -18.89 -8.83
N ARG A 97 3.68 -19.89 -9.21
CA ARG A 97 3.42 -20.22 -10.63
C ARG A 97 2.78 -19.05 -11.35
N LYS A 98 1.71 -18.48 -10.79
CA LYS A 98 1.02 -17.32 -11.35
C LYS A 98 1.94 -16.09 -11.41
N GLY A 99 2.81 -15.91 -10.42
CA GLY A 99 3.81 -14.85 -10.37
C GLY A 99 4.83 -14.99 -11.51
N ILE A 100 5.36 -16.17 -11.73
CA ILE A 100 6.32 -16.46 -12.84
C ILE A 100 5.69 -16.16 -14.21
N GLU A 101 4.45 -16.59 -14.43
CA GLU A 101 3.72 -16.33 -15.67
C GLU A 101 3.50 -14.81 -15.91
N ALA A 102 3.11 -14.09 -14.85
CA ALA A 102 2.89 -12.65 -14.90
C ALA A 102 4.19 -11.88 -15.14
N GLU A 103 5.28 -12.28 -14.47
CA GLU A 103 6.61 -11.68 -14.64
C GLU A 103 7.16 -11.90 -16.05
N ALA A 104 7.01 -13.12 -16.59
CA ALA A 104 7.42 -13.40 -17.96
C ALA A 104 6.67 -12.55 -18.98
N ALA A 105 5.35 -12.41 -18.82
CA ALA A 105 4.52 -11.57 -19.68
C ALA A 105 4.90 -10.07 -19.56
N TRP A 106 5.18 -9.59 -18.34
CA TRP A 106 5.65 -8.22 -18.12
C TRP A 106 7.03 -7.99 -18.76
N SER A 107 7.97 -8.92 -18.56
CA SER A 107 9.33 -8.84 -19.09
C SER A 107 9.35 -8.77 -20.62
N ALA A 108 8.51 -9.56 -21.29
CA ALA A 108 8.37 -9.51 -22.74
C ALA A 108 7.85 -8.13 -23.22
N ARG A 109 6.83 -7.57 -22.56
CA ARG A 109 6.32 -6.22 -22.86
C ARG A 109 7.38 -5.15 -22.61
N PHE A 110 8.11 -5.26 -21.49
CA PHE A 110 9.17 -4.32 -21.16
C PHE A 110 10.33 -4.37 -22.15
N ALA A 111 10.69 -5.55 -22.64
CA ALA A 111 11.72 -5.69 -23.70
C ALA A 111 11.31 -4.96 -25.00
N SER A 112 10.05 -5.11 -25.42
CA SER A 112 9.51 -4.37 -26.56
C SER A 112 9.48 -2.85 -26.33
N TYR A 113 9.06 -2.44 -25.13
CA TYR A 113 9.08 -1.02 -24.75
C TYR A 113 10.50 -0.44 -24.73
N LYS A 114 11.48 -1.19 -24.19
CA LYS A 114 12.88 -0.79 -24.16
C LYS A 114 13.47 -0.61 -25.57
N ALA A 115 13.08 -1.46 -26.50
CA ALA A 115 13.51 -1.32 -27.90
C ALA A 115 12.93 -0.05 -28.56
N ALA A 116 11.65 0.26 -28.30
CA ALA A 116 10.98 1.42 -28.86
C ALA A 116 11.34 2.74 -28.14
N HIS A 117 11.59 2.71 -26.84
CA HIS A 117 11.79 3.88 -25.99
C HIS A 117 12.97 3.70 -25.01
N PRO A 118 14.22 3.58 -25.50
CA PRO A 118 15.37 3.19 -24.66
C PRO A 118 15.65 4.15 -23.50
N ALA A 119 15.51 5.46 -23.70
CA ALA A 119 15.75 6.46 -22.66
C ALA A 119 14.69 6.38 -21.53
N LEU A 120 13.40 6.25 -21.89
CA LEU A 120 12.33 6.13 -20.92
C LEU A 120 12.38 4.80 -20.15
N ALA A 121 12.76 3.72 -20.82
CA ALA A 121 12.95 2.42 -20.18
C ALA A 121 14.14 2.42 -19.22
N ALA A 122 15.24 3.11 -19.56
CA ALA A 122 16.37 3.27 -18.65
C ALA A 122 15.98 4.07 -17.40
N GLU A 123 15.22 5.14 -17.56
CA GLU A 123 14.72 5.95 -16.45
C GLU A 123 13.74 5.17 -15.56
N LEU A 124 12.82 4.41 -16.14
CA LEU A 124 11.94 3.51 -15.37
C LEU A 124 12.74 2.48 -14.58
N ALA A 125 13.74 1.83 -15.23
CA ALA A 125 14.57 0.84 -14.56
C ALA A 125 15.38 1.46 -13.41
N ARG A 126 15.92 2.67 -13.58
CA ARG A 126 16.60 3.43 -12.53
C ARG A 126 15.67 3.62 -11.31
N ARG A 127 14.44 4.11 -11.54
CA ARG A 127 13.46 4.37 -10.47
C ARG A 127 13.05 3.10 -9.75
N LEU A 128 12.80 2.02 -10.48
CA LEU A 128 12.44 0.72 -9.88
C LEU A 128 13.55 0.14 -9.01
N LYS A 129 14.80 0.45 -9.30
CA LYS A 129 15.95 0.05 -8.47
C LYS A 129 16.20 0.98 -7.29
N GLY A 130 15.51 2.12 -7.21
CA GLY A 130 15.76 3.14 -6.19
C GLY A 130 17.08 3.90 -6.39
N GLU A 131 17.66 3.84 -7.59
CA GLU A 131 18.91 4.54 -7.91
C GLU A 131 18.63 6.04 -8.12
N LEU A 132 19.50 6.88 -7.56
CA LEU A 132 19.41 8.33 -7.76
C LEU A 132 19.90 8.73 -9.17
N PRO A 133 19.40 9.85 -9.73
CA PRO A 133 19.89 10.35 -11.00
C PRO A 133 21.39 10.68 -10.95
N LYS A 134 22.05 10.52 -12.08
CA LYS A 134 23.46 10.92 -12.21
C LYS A 134 23.62 12.41 -11.85
N GLY A 135 24.55 12.71 -10.96
CA GLY A 135 24.82 14.07 -10.50
C GLY A 135 23.95 14.53 -9.32
N PHE A 136 22.98 13.75 -8.87
CA PHE A 136 22.12 14.15 -7.73
C PHE A 136 22.93 14.46 -6.45
N ALA A 137 23.98 13.70 -6.16
CA ALA A 137 24.81 13.96 -4.98
C ALA A 137 25.43 15.37 -5.01
N GLN A 138 25.93 15.81 -6.18
CA GLN A 138 26.46 17.17 -6.34
C GLN A 138 25.34 18.21 -6.18
N THR A 139 24.19 18.01 -6.79
CA THR A 139 23.01 18.89 -6.62
C THR A 139 22.62 19.03 -5.16
N ALA A 140 22.66 17.94 -4.40
CA ALA A 140 22.34 17.96 -2.97
C ALA A 140 23.37 18.77 -2.16
N VAL A 141 24.66 18.59 -2.45
CA VAL A 141 25.73 19.36 -1.81
C VAL A 141 25.59 20.85 -2.12
N ASP A 142 25.41 21.20 -3.38
CA ASP A 142 25.28 22.59 -3.84
C ASP A 142 24.07 23.26 -3.18
N ALA A 143 22.94 22.57 -3.06
CA ALA A 143 21.76 23.09 -2.39
C ALA A 143 21.99 23.34 -0.89
N ILE A 144 22.68 22.45 -0.19
CA ILE A 144 23.02 22.59 1.23
C ILE A 144 23.99 23.76 1.41
N VAL A 145 25.03 23.86 0.58
CA VAL A 145 25.99 24.97 0.62
C VAL A 145 25.30 26.30 0.38
N ALA A 146 24.43 26.38 -0.66
CA ALA A 146 23.70 27.59 -0.97
C ALA A 146 22.75 28.04 0.16
N ALA A 147 22.09 27.09 0.83
CA ALA A 147 21.24 27.36 1.99
C ALA A 147 22.06 27.85 3.18
N HIS A 148 23.19 27.18 3.46
CA HIS A 148 24.07 27.55 4.60
C HIS A 148 24.76 28.90 4.42
N SER A 149 25.14 29.24 3.19
CA SER A 149 25.81 30.51 2.85
C SER A 149 24.95 31.75 3.15
N LYS A 150 23.65 31.62 3.26
CA LYS A 150 22.74 32.70 3.66
C LYS A 150 22.82 33.05 5.13
N ALA A 151 23.38 32.17 5.96
CA ALA A 151 23.52 32.32 7.42
C ALA A 151 22.23 32.72 8.14
N GLU A 152 21.07 32.31 7.58
CA GLU A 152 19.75 32.60 8.15
C GLU A 152 19.39 31.61 9.25
N ASN A 153 18.86 32.11 10.36
CA ASN A 153 18.34 31.27 11.42
C ASN A 153 16.88 30.90 11.11
N VAL A 154 16.62 29.68 10.67
CA VAL A 154 15.31 29.24 10.22
C VAL A 154 14.76 28.07 11.04
N ALA A 155 13.45 27.97 11.15
CA ALA A 155 12.81 26.82 11.77
C ALA A 155 13.10 25.53 10.96
N SER A 156 13.17 24.37 11.62
CA SER A 156 13.46 23.08 10.98
C SER A 156 12.53 22.75 9.80
N ARG A 157 11.24 23.10 9.91
CA ARG A 157 10.28 22.95 8.79
C ARG A 157 10.66 23.79 7.56
N LYS A 158 11.24 24.98 7.77
CA LYS A 158 11.71 25.85 6.66
C LYS A 158 12.99 25.32 6.05
N ALA A 159 13.90 24.77 6.85
CA ALA A 159 15.10 24.08 6.37
C ALA A 159 14.73 22.87 5.51
N SER A 160 13.76 22.07 5.94
CA SER A 160 13.22 20.95 5.16
C SER A 160 12.61 21.44 3.83
N GLN A 161 11.81 22.50 3.85
CA GLN A 161 11.23 23.08 2.63
C GLN A 161 12.33 23.50 1.63
N ILE A 162 13.38 24.19 2.10
CA ILE A 162 14.49 24.65 1.24
C ILE A 162 15.18 23.46 0.58
N ALA A 163 15.43 22.38 1.33
CA ALA A 163 16.00 21.15 0.79
C ALA A 163 15.08 20.50 -0.28
N LEU A 164 13.79 20.38 0.01
CA LEU A 164 12.81 19.81 -0.91
C LEU A 164 12.67 20.64 -2.21
N GLU A 165 12.66 21.95 -2.13
CA GLU A 165 12.62 22.86 -3.30
C GLU A 165 13.80 22.64 -4.26
N ALA A 166 14.97 22.28 -3.73
CA ALA A 166 16.14 21.97 -4.54
C ALA A 166 16.07 20.53 -5.11
N PHE A 167 15.67 19.57 -4.27
CA PHE A 167 15.68 18.15 -4.63
C PHE A 167 14.59 17.78 -5.62
N THR A 168 13.39 18.36 -5.53
CA THR A 168 12.28 18.10 -6.47
C THR A 168 12.61 18.48 -7.90
N LYS A 169 13.51 19.44 -8.11
CA LYS A 169 14.00 19.79 -9.45
C LYS A 169 14.90 18.71 -10.06
N ALA A 170 15.66 18.00 -9.23
CA ALA A 170 16.57 16.96 -9.64
C ALA A 170 15.96 15.55 -9.56
N LEU A 171 14.87 15.40 -8.84
CA LEU A 171 14.14 14.15 -8.61
C LEU A 171 12.68 14.32 -9.06
N PRO A 172 12.37 14.24 -10.37
CA PRO A 172 11.00 14.42 -10.88
C PRO A 172 10.00 13.40 -10.32
N GLU A 173 10.47 12.32 -9.74
CA GLU A 173 9.66 11.33 -9.03
C GLU A 173 9.23 11.74 -7.61
N MET A 174 9.77 12.81 -7.07
CA MET A 174 9.29 13.41 -5.81
C MET A 174 8.06 14.27 -6.10
N LEU A 175 6.91 13.88 -5.56
CA LEU A 175 5.63 14.57 -5.69
C LEU A 175 5.27 15.28 -4.40
#